data_26a99e944937050bff4c33b5c38f0c13
#
_entry.id   26a99e944937050bff4c33b5c38f0c13
#
_cell.length_a   1.000
_cell.length_b   1.000
_cell.length_c   1.000
_cell.angle_alpha   90.00
_cell.angle_beta   90.00
_cell.angle_gamma   90.00
#
_symmetry.space_group_name_H-M   'P 1'
#
loop_
_entity.id
_entity.type
_entity.pdbx_description
1 polymer ?
#
loop_
_entity_poly.entity_id
_entity_poly.type
_entity_poly.pdbx_seq_one_letter_code
_entity_poly.pdbx_strand_id
1 'polypeptide(L)'
;SPLLAGLVTLITVVGIVPYIALQLKAIATGYALMTAAPGTVAAGHLDWWRDSTFYAALLLAGFTMMFGTRQLDSTERHEGMVAAIAFESVVKLVAFMAVGAFVTWGMFGGLGDLFARVDAVPELKALLTLGQGQTFAYEQWFALTVLSMLSVIFLPRQFQVIVVENVDERHLKRAAWVFPLYLLLINLFVLPIAFGGLLHFGPGSANADAFVISLPLAQGAQLLALAAFIGGLSAATGMIIVEAIAVSTMVCNDLVMPVLLRIGRLHLGGRGDLTGVLLGVRRGAILGVLLLGYAYFHLAGEAYALVSIGLISFAAVAQFAPA
;
A
#
# COMPACT_ATOMS: atom_id res chain seq x y z
N SER A 1 28.04 10.70 -0.20
CA SER A 1 28.00 12.18 -0.13
C SER A 1 26.69 12.62 0.52
N PRO A 2 26.70 13.56 1.48
CA PRO A 2 25.46 14.05 2.11
C PRO A 2 24.46 14.64 1.11
N LEU A 3 24.96 15.23 0.02
CA LEU A 3 24.11 15.74 -1.06
C LEU A 3 23.37 14.62 -1.79
N LEU A 4 24.04 13.50 -2.04
CA LEU A 4 23.40 12.34 -2.66
C LEU A 4 22.33 11.74 -1.74
N ALA A 5 22.62 11.58 -0.45
CA ALA A 5 21.65 11.09 0.52
C ALA A 5 20.42 12.01 0.59
N GLY A 6 20.63 13.32 0.64
CA GLY A 6 19.53 14.31 0.62
C GLY A 6 18.71 14.24 -0.67
N LEU A 7 19.35 14.06 -1.84
CA LEU A 7 18.65 13.92 -3.12
C LEU A 7 17.81 12.63 -3.15
N VAL A 8 18.40 11.49 -2.75
CA VAL A 8 17.69 10.22 -2.65
C VAL A 8 16.48 10.33 -1.74
N THR A 9 16.65 10.94 -0.56
CA THR A 9 15.54 11.15 0.39
C THR A 9 14.45 12.02 -0.21
N LEU A 10 14.81 13.10 -0.92
CA LEU A 10 13.83 13.97 -1.57
C LEU A 10 13.01 13.23 -2.64
N ILE A 11 13.69 12.48 -3.52
CA ILE A 11 13.02 11.66 -4.54
C ILE A 11 12.14 10.62 -3.89
N THR A 12 12.60 9.97 -2.81
CA THR A 12 11.84 8.99 -2.05
C THR A 12 10.58 9.61 -1.45
N VAL A 13 10.67 10.77 -0.80
CA VAL A 13 9.50 11.47 -0.23
C VAL A 13 8.47 11.76 -1.31
N VAL A 14 8.89 12.32 -2.44
CA VAL A 14 7.98 12.62 -3.57
C VAL A 14 7.38 11.33 -4.14
N GLY A 15 8.18 10.29 -4.32
CA GLY A 15 7.74 9.02 -4.88
C GLY A 15 6.78 8.24 -3.98
N ILE A 16 6.87 8.42 -2.64
CA ILE A 16 6.06 7.65 -1.70
C ILE A 16 4.70 8.30 -1.41
N VAL A 17 4.54 9.59 -1.64
CA VAL A 17 3.28 10.32 -1.43
C VAL A 17 2.11 9.66 -2.17
N PRO A 18 2.20 9.33 -3.47
CA PRO A 18 1.15 8.59 -4.18
C PRO A 18 0.84 7.23 -3.54
N TYR A 19 1.87 6.54 -3.03
CA TYR A 19 1.69 5.25 -2.39
C TYR A 19 0.88 5.33 -1.08
N ILE A 20 1.13 6.35 -0.26
CA ILE A 20 0.33 6.61 0.95
C ILE A 20 -1.10 6.99 0.57
N ALA A 21 -1.28 7.81 -0.46
CA ALA A 21 -2.60 8.17 -0.98
C ALA A 21 -3.39 6.95 -1.47
N LEU A 22 -2.70 5.99 -2.14
CA LEU A 22 -3.27 4.70 -2.53
C LEU A 22 -3.86 3.94 -1.33
N GLN A 23 -3.12 3.86 -0.22
CA GLN A 23 -3.58 3.16 0.98
C GLN A 23 -4.77 3.89 1.63
N LEU A 24 -4.71 5.22 1.70
CA LEU A 24 -5.83 6.03 2.21
C LEU A 24 -7.08 5.87 1.33
N LYS A 25 -6.91 5.83 0.00
CA LYS A 25 -8.01 5.55 -0.94
C LYS A 25 -8.63 4.18 -0.71
N ALA A 26 -7.81 3.15 -0.50
CA ALA A 26 -8.30 1.80 -0.23
C ALA A 26 -9.12 1.75 1.07
N ILE A 27 -8.65 2.42 2.13
CA ILE A 27 -9.38 2.54 3.42
C ILE A 27 -10.70 3.28 3.21
N ALA A 28 -10.67 4.43 2.53
CA ALA A 28 -11.85 5.26 2.27
C ALA A 28 -12.92 4.50 1.46
N THR A 29 -12.51 3.84 0.39
CA THR A 29 -13.40 3.05 -0.47
C THR A 29 -14.02 1.88 0.30
N GLY A 30 -13.20 1.14 1.05
CA GLY A 30 -13.67 0.03 1.87
C GLY A 30 -14.66 0.48 2.95
N TYR A 31 -14.36 1.58 3.64
CA TYR A 31 -15.23 2.16 4.66
C TYR A 31 -16.57 2.64 4.06
N ALA A 32 -16.52 3.33 2.94
CA ALA A 32 -17.72 3.81 2.24
C ALA A 32 -18.63 2.65 1.84
N LEU A 33 -18.07 1.56 1.29
CA LEU A 33 -18.86 0.36 0.93
C LEU A 33 -19.50 -0.33 2.13
N MET A 34 -18.82 -0.37 3.28
CA MET A 34 -19.35 -1.00 4.49
C MET A 34 -20.40 -0.16 5.21
N THR A 35 -20.37 1.16 5.03
CA THR A 35 -21.27 2.10 5.73
C THR A 35 -22.37 2.68 4.84
N ALA A 36 -22.25 2.56 3.51
CA ALA A 36 -23.25 3.06 2.58
C ALA A 36 -24.58 2.32 2.75
N ALA A 37 -25.66 3.08 2.89
CA ALA A 37 -27.00 2.51 2.76
C ALA A 37 -27.23 2.07 1.31
N PRO A 38 -27.99 0.98 1.07
CA PRO A 38 -28.31 0.53 -0.28
C PRO A 38 -28.93 1.67 -1.11
N GLY A 39 -28.29 2.02 -2.23
CA GLY A 39 -28.77 3.06 -3.14
C GLY A 39 -28.21 4.46 -2.92
N THR A 40 -27.34 4.68 -1.94
CA THR A 40 -26.64 5.98 -1.81
C THR A 40 -25.44 6.03 -2.75
N VAL A 41 -25.48 6.95 -3.71
CA VAL A 41 -24.31 7.33 -4.52
C VAL A 41 -23.32 8.03 -3.59
N ALA A 42 -22.03 7.68 -3.70
CA ALA A 42 -20.99 8.34 -2.92
C ALA A 42 -21.10 9.86 -3.10
N ALA A 43 -21.23 10.58 -1.98
CA ALA A 43 -21.32 12.03 -1.98
C ALA A 43 -20.05 12.59 -2.64
N GLY A 44 -20.22 13.56 -3.54
CA GLY A 44 -19.11 14.31 -4.15
C GLY A 44 -18.21 14.96 -3.09
N HIS A 45 -17.13 15.59 -3.52
CA HIS A 45 -16.09 16.19 -2.67
C HIS A 45 -16.65 16.82 -1.39
N LEU A 46 -16.43 16.11 -0.27
CA LEU A 46 -16.73 16.62 1.04
C LEU A 46 -15.66 17.65 1.42
N ASP A 47 -16.06 18.69 2.14
CA ASP A 47 -15.11 19.58 2.80
C ASP A 47 -14.12 18.75 3.63
N TRP A 48 -12.84 19.08 3.60
CA TRP A 48 -11.75 18.30 4.23
C TRP A 48 -12.03 17.94 5.71
N TRP A 49 -12.75 18.81 6.46
CA TRP A 49 -13.11 18.57 7.87
C TRP A 49 -14.28 17.59 8.05
N ARG A 50 -14.98 17.22 6.97
CA ARG A 50 -16.04 16.20 6.97
C ARG A 50 -15.57 14.89 6.36
N ASP A 51 -14.38 14.86 5.82
CA ASP A 51 -13.80 13.69 5.18
C ASP A 51 -13.26 12.70 6.25
N SER A 52 -13.86 11.53 6.34
CA SER A 52 -13.42 10.45 7.23
C SER A 52 -11.97 10.03 6.95
N THR A 53 -11.50 10.16 5.71
CA THR A 53 -10.13 9.83 5.29
C THR A 53 -9.11 10.76 5.93
N PHE A 54 -9.45 12.03 6.12
CA PHE A 54 -8.60 12.99 6.85
C PHE A 54 -8.36 12.53 8.29
N TYR A 55 -9.44 12.15 8.97
CA TYR A 55 -9.34 11.64 10.35
C TYR A 55 -8.62 10.30 10.44
N ALA A 56 -8.79 9.43 9.45
CA ALA A 56 -8.03 8.20 9.36
C ALA A 56 -6.52 8.47 9.19
N ALA A 57 -6.14 9.43 8.35
CA ALA A 57 -4.74 9.84 8.19
C ALA A 57 -4.15 10.40 9.50
N LEU A 58 -4.90 11.24 10.22
CA LEU A 58 -4.46 11.76 11.52
C LEU A 58 -4.33 10.67 12.58
N LEU A 59 -5.28 9.74 12.63
CA LEU A 59 -5.25 8.61 13.57
C LEU A 59 -4.04 7.72 13.29
N LEU A 60 -3.77 7.42 12.03
CA LEU A 60 -2.60 6.65 11.62
C LEU A 60 -1.29 7.39 11.92
N ALA A 61 -1.23 8.71 11.72
CA ALA A 61 -0.08 9.52 12.14
C ALA A 61 0.15 9.44 13.64
N GLY A 62 -0.90 9.61 14.43
CA GLY A 62 -0.85 9.49 15.89
C GLY A 62 -0.38 8.11 16.33
N PHE A 63 -0.93 7.05 15.76
CA PHE A 63 -0.54 5.66 16.04
C PHE A 63 0.93 5.41 15.68
N THR A 64 1.35 5.84 14.48
CA THR A 64 2.74 5.71 14.03
C THR A 64 3.71 6.48 14.94
N MET A 65 3.34 7.68 15.38
CA MET A 65 4.15 8.46 16.34
C MET A 65 4.25 7.77 17.70
N MET A 66 3.17 7.17 18.18
CA MET A 66 3.17 6.50 19.51
C MET A 66 4.02 5.21 19.50
N PHE A 67 3.96 4.44 18.42
CA PHE A 67 4.59 3.11 18.37
C PHE A 67 5.89 3.08 17.55
N GLY A 68 6.04 3.96 16.57
CA GLY A 68 7.19 3.97 15.66
C GLY A 68 8.32 4.95 16.02
N THR A 69 8.11 5.84 17.00
CA THR A 69 9.13 6.83 17.39
C THR A 69 9.37 6.87 18.90
N ARG A 70 9.42 5.70 19.52
CA ARG A 70 9.50 5.60 20.97
C ARG A 70 10.90 5.87 21.50
N GLN A 71 11.92 5.41 20.80
CA GLN A 71 13.34 5.58 21.15
C GLN A 71 14.14 5.91 19.88
N LEU A 72 15.32 6.48 20.07
CA LEU A 72 16.22 6.93 18.99
C LEU A 72 17.45 6.06 18.85
N ASP A 73 17.50 4.94 19.56
CA ASP A 73 18.64 4.06 19.52
C ASP A 73 18.75 3.42 18.14
N SER A 74 19.90 3.58 17.49
CA SER A 74 20.15 3.00 16.15
C SER A 74 20.20 1.47 16.15
N THR A 75 20.23 0.86 17.35
CA THR A 75 20.19 -0.59 17.54
C THR A 75 18.78 -1.09 17.88
N GLU A 76 17.79 -0.18 18.00
CA GLU A 76 16.43 -0.57 18.33
C GLU A 76 15.79 -1.29 17.15
N ARG A 77 15.43 -2.54 17.41
CA ARG A 77 14.68 -3.38 16.50
C ARG A 77 13.23 -3.41 16.93
N HIS A 78 12.36 -3.21 15.95
CA HIS A 78 10.92 -3.19 16.21
C HIS A 78 10.32 -4.58 16.06
N GLU A 79 10.79 -5.56 16.87
CA GLU A 79 10.32 -6.95 16.79
C GLU A 79 8.80 -7.07 16.88
N GLY A 80 8.17 -6.25 17.74
CA GLY A 80 6.70 -6.21 17.85
C GLY A 80 6.02 -5.70 16.57
N MET A 81 6.63 -4.74 15.88
CA MET A 81 6.14 -4.24 14.59
C MET A 81 6.28 -5.32 13.50
N VAL A 82 7.41 -6.01 13.45
CA VAL A 82 7.64 -7.11 12.49
C VAL A 82 6.65 -8.26 12.73
N ALA A 83 6.41 -8.62 14.00
CA ALA A 83 5.40 -9.62 14.35
C ALA A 83 3.98 -9.19 13.97
N ALA A 84 3.61 -7.93 14.17
CA ALA A 84 2.33 -7.38 13.77
C ALA A 84 2.15 -7.44 12.24
N ILE A 85 3.18 -7.07 11.46
CA ILE A 85 3.18 -7.14 9.99
C ILE A 85 3.03 -8.59 9.50
N ALA A 86 3.71 -9.53 10.15
CA ALA A 86 3.59 -10.95 9.82
C ALA A 86 2.16 -11.47 10.08
N PHE A 87 1.58 -11.14 11.24
CA PHE A 87 0.20 -11.49 11.58
C PHE A 87 -0.79 -10.88 10.59
N GLU A 88 -0.67 -9.60 10.30
CA GLU A 88 -1.47 -8.88 9.32
C GLU A 88 -1.42 -9.56 7.94
N SER A 89 -0.22 -9.98 7.50
CA SER A 89 -0.03 -10.67 6.23
C SER A 89 -0.80 -12.00 6.15
N VAL A 90 -0.92 -12.72 7.28
CA VAL A 90 -1.74 -13.93 7.37
C VAL A 90 -3.23 -13.58 7.32
N VAL A 91 -3.67 -12.57 8.08
CA VAL A 91 -5.09 -12.15 8.11
C VAL A 91 -5.57 -11.76 6.72
N LYS A 92 -4.82 -10.91 5.99
CA LYS A 92 -5.20 -10.50 4.63
C LYS A 92 -5.19 -11.66 3.63
N LEU A 93 -4.22 -12.59 3.74
CA LEU A 93 -4.17 -13.76 2.89
C LEU A 93 -5.41 -14.64 3.10
N VAL A 94 -5.75 -14.95 4.35
CA VAL A 94 -6.91 -15.78 4.69
C VAL A 94 -8.22 -15.12 4.22
N ALA A 95 -8.37 -13.81 4.47
CA ALA A 95 -9.55 -13.07 4.03
C ALA A 95 -9.69 -13.07 2.51
N PHE A 96 -8.61 -12.80 1.78
CA PHE A 96 -8.61 -12.79 0.31
C PHE A 96 -8.87 -14.17 -0.29
N MET A 97 -8.25 -15.22 0.26
CA MET A 97 -8.49 -16.62 -0.13
C MET A 97 -9.93 -17.04 0.12
N ALA A 98 -10.52 -16.62 1.25
CA ALA A 98 -11.91 -16.91 1.56
C ALA A 98 -12.88 -16.25 0.55
N VAL A 99 -12.63 -14.98 0.17
CA VAL A 99 -13.41 -14.31 -0.87
C VAL A 99 -13.23 -14.99 -2.22
N GLY A 100 -12.00 -15.36 -2.59
CA GLY A 100 -11.71 -16.06 -3.83
C GLY A 100 -12.39 -17.43 -3.92
N ALA A 101 -12.36 -18.19 -2.82
CA ALA A 101 -13.07 -19.46 -2.71
C ALA A 101 -14.60 -19.25 -2.81
N PHE A 102 -15.14 -18.25 -2.13
CA PHE A 102 -16.55 -17.90 -2.20
C PHE A 102 -16.98 -17.52 -3.62
N VAL A 103 -16.22 -16.68 -4.31
CA VAL A 103 -16.52 -16.33 -5.70
C VAL A 103 -16.45 -17.57 -6.58
N THR A 104 -15.40 -18.36 -6.49
CA THR A 104 -15.17 -19.50 -7.38
C THR A 104 -16.20 -20.62 -7.21
N TRP A 105 -16.57 -20.97 -5.98
CA TRP A 105 -17.45 -22.11 -5.68
C TRP A 105 -18.79 -21.73 -5.06
N GLY A 106 -18.93 -20.53 -4.53
CA GLY A 106 -20.20 -20.04 -3.99
C GLY A 106 -21.04 -19.30 -5.01
N MET A 107 -20.42 -18.52 -5.89
CA MET A 107 -21.13 -17.78 -6.95
C MET A 107 -21.13 -18.52 -8.30
N PHE A 108 -20.08 -19.29 -8.58
CA PHE A 108 -19.90 -20.07 -9.80
C PHE A 108 -19.69 -21.55 -9.46
N GLY A 109 -19.82 -22.44 -10.44
CA GLY A 109 -19.60 -23.88 -10.28
C GLY A 109 -18.13 -24.33 -10.25
N GLY A 110 -17.21 -23.42 -9.97
CA GLY A 110 -15.76 -23.65 -9.95
C GLY A 110 -15.03 -22.87 -11.03
N LEU A 111 -13.70 -23.01 -11.09
CA LEU A 111 -12.86 -22.30 -12.07
C LEU A 111 -13.28 -22.60 -13.51
N GLY A 112 -13.64 -23.85 -13.82
CA GLY A 112 -14.06 -24.25 -15.18
C GLY A 112 -15.33 -23.52 -15.63
N ASP A 113 -16.36 -23.44 -14.80
CA ASP A 113 -17.59 -22.72 -15.12
C ASP A 113 -17.35 -21.21 -15.26
N LEU A 114 -16.58 -20.64 -14.34
CA LEU A 114 -16.24 -19.21 -14.36
C LEU A 114 -15.53 -18.83 -15.67
N PHE A 115 -14.47 -19.55 -16.04
CA PHE A 115 -13.71 -19.24 -17.25
C PHE A 115 -14.46 -19.61 -18.54
N ALA A 116 -15.34 -20.61 -18.53
CA ALA A 116 -16.23 -20.87 -19.66
C ALA A 116 -17.18 -19.69 -19.92
N ARG A 117 -17.70 -19.05 -18.86
CA ARG A 117 -18.52 -17.84 -18.99
C ARG A 117 -17.72 -16.62 -19.45
N VAL A 118 -16.46 -16.48 -19.00
CA VAL A 118 -15.55 -15.44 -19.49
C VAL A 118 -15.27 -15.62 -21.00
N ASP A 119 -15.02 -16.85 -21.44
CA ASP A 119 -14.77 -17.18 -22.86
C ASP A 119 -15.98 -16.90 -23.76
N ALA A 120 -17.19 -16.96 -23.23
CA ALA A 120 -18.43 -16.66 -23.95
C ALA A 120 -18.62 -15.15 -24.22
N VAL A 121 -17.88 -14.27 -23.51
CA VAL A 121 -17.95 -12.82 -23.67
C VAL A 121 -16.66 -12.32 -24.35
N PRO A 122 -16.70 -11.91 -25.64
CA PRO A 122 -15.50 -11.55 -26.40
C PRO A 122 -14.65 -10.45 -25.75
N GLU A 123 -15.29 -9.47 -25.08
CA GLU A 123 -14.63 -8.37 -24.39
C GLU A 123 -13.81 -8.87 -23.20
N LEU A 124 -14.34 -9.83 -22.44
CA LEU A 124 -13.65 -10.41 -21.27
C LEU A 124 -12.56 -11.38 -21.72
N LYS A 125 -12.81 -12.14 -22.79
CA LYS A 125 -11.81 -13.04 -23.38
C LYS A 125 -10.57 -12.27 -23.84
N ALA A 126 -10.74 -11.08 -24.41
CA ALA A 126 -9.63 -10.23 -24.83
C ALA A 126 -8.70 -9.83 -23.68
N LEU A 127 -9.20 -9.75 -22.43
CA LEU A 127 -8.39 -9.46 -21.26
C LEU A 127 -7.47 -10.62 -20.83
N LEU A 128 -7.74 -11.84 -21.27
CA LEU A 128 -6.91 -13.02 -21.01
C LEU A 128 -5.74 -13.19 -21.99
N THR A 129 -5.68 -12.34 -23.02
CA THR A 129 -4.67 -12.45 -24.07
C THR A 129 -3.67 -11.33 -24.02
N LEU A 130 -2.38 -11.67 -24.20
CA LEU A 130 -1.28 -10.71 -24.35
C LEU A 130 -0.90 -10.63 -25.84
N GLY A 131 -0.59 -9.45 -26.37
CA GLY A 131 -0.10 -9.35 -27.75
C GLY A 131 -0.26 -7.97 -28.38
N GLN A 132 0.21 -7.85 -29.61
CA GLN A 132 0.04 -6.63 -30.41
C GLN A 132 -1.45 -6.43 -30.76
N GLY A 133 -1.94 -5.23 -30.54
CA GLY A 133 -3.35 -4.89 -30.75
C GLY A 133 -4.31 -5.37 -29.67
N GLN A 134 -3.81 -5.98 -28.61
CA GLN A 134 -4.56 -6.37 -27.42
C GLN A 134 -4.56 -5.27 -26.37
N THR A 135 -5.44 -5.38 -25.38
CA THR A 135 -5.55 -4.43 -24.26
C THR A 135 -4.25 -4.33 -23.47
N PHE A 136 -3.42 -5.38 -23.48
CA PHE A 136 -2.14 -5.43 -22.76
C PHE A 136 -1.04 -5.98 -23.71
N ALA A 137 -0.12 -5.09 -24.11
CA ALA A 137 0.97 -5.41 -25.02
C ALA A 137 2.15 -6.10 -24.31
N TYR A 138 2.93 -6.91 -25.04
CA TYR A 138 4.13 -7.57 -24.49
C TYR A 138 5.17 -6.59 -23.96
N GLU A 139 5.35 -5.45 -24.61
CA GLU A 139 6.28 -4.40 -24.17
C GLU A 139 5.87 -3.81 -22.82
N GLN A 140 4.58 -3.59 -22.62
CA GLN A 140 4.04 -3.10 -21.36
C GLN A 140 4.21 -4.14 -20.26
N TRP A 141 3.93 -5.41 -20.53
CA TRP A 141 4.13 -6.50 -19.59
C TRP A 141 5.60 -6.62 -19.16
N PHE A 142 6.53 -6.58 -20.13
CA PHE A 142 7.96 -6.62 -19.86
C PHE A 142 8.42 -5.42 -19.03
N ALA A 143 8.00 -4.21 -19.41
CA ALA A 143 8.35 -2.98 -18.70
C ALA A 143 7.86 -3.02 -17.24
N LEU A 144 6.63 -3.47 -16.99
CA LEU A 144 6.08 -3.61 -15.64
C LEU A 144 6.79 -4.70 -14.82
N THR A 145 7.20 -5.79 -15.46
CA THR A 145 7.97 -6.86 -14.81
C THR A 145 9.33 -6.33 -14.36
N VAL A 146 10.06 -5.65 -15.25
CA VAL A 146 11.37 -5.03 -14.93
C VAL A 146 11.19 -3.97 -13.84
N LEU A 147 10.19 -3.11 -13.96
CA LEU A 147 9.88 -2.09 -12.97
C LEU A 147 9.63 -2.70 -11.58
N SER A 148 8.81 -3.74 -11.51
CA SER A 148 8.52 -4.43 -10.25
C SER A 148 9.75 -5.09 -9.64
N MET A 149 10.61 -5.69 -10.47
CA MET A 149 11.85 -6.32 -10.04
C MET A 149 12.83 -5.30 -9.46
N LEU A 150 12.98 -4.15 -10.12
CA LEU A 150 13.89 -3.08 -9.67
C LEU A 150 13.37 -2.36 -8.42
N SER A 151 12.06 -2.13 -8.31
CA SER A 151 11.48 -1.36 -7.20
C SER A 151 11.45 -2.12 -5.87
N VAL A 152 11.43 -3.44 -5.88
CA VAL A 152 11.24 -4.27 -4.66
C VAL A 152 12.26 -3.97 -3.56
N ILE A 153 13.53 -3.74 -3.89
CA ILE A 153 14.60 -3.47 -2.91
C ILE A 153 14.65 -1.99 -2.55
N PHE A 154 14.29 -1.10 -3.47
CA PHE A 154 14.41 0.35 -3.31
C PHE A 154 13.21 1.00 -2.63
N LEU A 155 12.10 0.28 -2.43
CA LEU A 155 10.99 0.76 -1.61
C LEU A 155 11.45 0.88 -0.15
N PRO A 156 11.31 2.05 0.49
CA PRO A 156 11.82 2.28 1.84
C PRO A 156 11.30 1.27 2.86
N ARG A 157 10.03 0.91 2.79
CA ARG A 157 9.42 -0.11 3.67
C ARG A 157 10.04 -1.50 3.49
N GLN A 158 10.33 -1.88 2.25
CA GLN A 158 10.93 -3.19 1.96
C GLN A 158 12.36 -3.23 2.47
N PHE A 159 13.12 -2.17 2.22
CA PHE A 159 14.47 -2.02 2.75
C PHE A 159 14.47 -2.04 4.28
N GLN A 160 13.53 -1.31 4.91
CA GLN A 160 13.39 -1.31 6.38
C GLN A 160 13.22 -2.73 6.92
N VAL A 161 12.27 -3.50 6.37
CA VAL A 161 11.96 -4.84 6.90
C VAL A 161 13.04 -5.88 6.54
N ILE A 162 13.56 -5.85 5.30
CA ILE A 162 14.49 -6.87 4.81
C ILE A 162 15.90 -6.65 5.36
N VAL A 163 16.34 -5.40 5.49
CA VAL A 163 17.73 -5.05 5.82
C VAL A 163 17.85 -4.54 7.25
N VAL A 164 17.06 -3.53 7.64
CA VAL A 164 17.24 -2.85 8.94
C VAL A 164 16.70 -3.70 10.09
N GLU A 165 15.52 -4.29 9.95
CA GLU A 165 14.88 -5.10 11.00
C GLU A 165 15.34 -6.57 10.99
N ASN A 166 16.13 -7.00 10.01
CA ASN A 166 16.58 -8.40 9.93
C ASN A 166 17.62 -8.70 11.01
N VAL A 167 17.34 -9.73 11.82
CA VAL A 167 18.18 -10.16 12.95
C VAL A 167 19.11 -11.31 12.61
N ASP A 168 18.79 -12.13 11.58
CA ASP A 168 19.55 -13.33 11.19
C ASP A 168 19.48 -13.52 9.67
N GLU A 169 20.62 -13.66 9.03
CA GLU A 169 20.71 -13.93 7.58
C GLU A 169 20.00 -15.23 7.16
N ARG A 170 19.80 -16.19 8.06
CA ARG A 170 19.02 -17.40 7.80
C ARG A 170 17.58 -17.11 7.45
N HIS A 171 17.03 -15.98 7.95
CA HIS A 171 15.68 -15.55 7.61
C HIS A 171 15.56 -15.22 6.12
N LEU A 172 16.60 -14.70 5.49
CA LEU A 172 16.61 -14.39 4.05
C LEU A 172 16.46 -15.66 3.21
N LYS A 173 17.11 -16.76 3.61
CA LYS A 173 16.99 -18.07 2.93
C LYS A 173 15.57 -18.62 3.01
N ARG A 174 14.89 -18.44 4.15
CA ARG A 174 13.47 -18.83 4.30
C ARG A 174 12.56 -17.90 3.49
N ALA A 175 12.79 -16.60 3.58
CA ALA A 175 12.01 -15.61 2.85
C ALA A 175 12.07 -15.82 1.34
N ALA A 176 13.23 -16.23 0.80
CA ALA A 176 13.42 -16.51 -0.61
C ALA A 176 12.48 -17.58 -1.18
N TRP A 177 11.93 -18.47 -0.33
CA TRP A 177 10.94 -19.48 -0.72
C TRP A 177 9.53 -19.15 -0.24
N VAL A 178 9.39 -18.67 1.00
CA VAL A 178 8.09 -18.37 1.61
C VAL A 178 7.42 -17.17 0.93
N PHE A 179 8.19 -16.16 0.55
CA PHE A 179 7.64 -14.98 -0.12
C PHE A 179 7.07 -15.27 -1.51
N PRO A 180 7.78 -15.98 -2.44
CA PRO A 180 7.17 -16.38 -3.69
C PRO A 180 5.96 -17.30 -3.53
N LEU A 181 5.98 -18.22 -2.55
CA LEU A 181 4.83 -19.06 -2.25
C LEU A 181 3.62 -18.22 -1.77
N TYR A 182 3.87 -17.25 -0.90
CA TYR A 182 2.84 -16.31 -0.44
C TYR A 182 2.23 -15.52 -1.62
N LEU A 183 3.09 -15.02 -2.52
CA LEU A 183 2.65 -14.32 -3.73
C LEU A 183 1.84 -15.23 -4.66
N LEU A 184 2.25 -16.49 -4.83
CA LEU A 184 1.50 -17.46 -5.62
C LEU A 184 0.11 -17.69 -5.04
N LEU A 185 0.02 -17.90 -3.72
CA LEU A 185 -1.26 -18.15 -3.05
C LEU A 185 -2.20 -16.94 -3.16
N ILE A 186 -1.73 -15.73 -2.87
CA ILE A 186 -2.59 -14.54 -2.93
C ILE A 186 -3.03 -14.24 -4.37
N ASN A 187 -2.19 -14.53 -5.38
CA ASN A 187 -2.54 -14.29 -6.78
C ASN A 187 -3.48 -15.37 -7.38
N LEU A 188 -3.65 -16.52 -6.71
CA LEU A 188 -4.48 -17.61 -7.20
C LEU A 188 -5.93 -17.17 -7.51
N PHE A 189 -6.47 -16.29 -6.67
CA PHE A 189 -7.85 -15.84 -6.78
C PHE A 189 -8.02 -14.43 -7.35
N VAL A 190 -6.95 -13.77 -7.78
CA VAL A 190 -7.05 -12.43 -8.39
C VAL A 190 -7.92 -12.45 -9.63
N LEU A 191 -7.64 -13.37 -10.57
CA LEU A 191 -8.43 -13.51 -11.80
C LEU A 191 -9.87 -13.97 -11.51
N PRO A 192 -10.12 -15.00 -10.69
CA PRO A 192 -11.48 -15.38 -10.30
C PRO A 192 -12.31 -14.23 -9.72
N ILE A 193 -11.73 -13.42 -8.81
CA ILE A 193 -12.45 -12.28 -8.22
C ILE A 193 -12.69 -11.19 -9.27
N ALA A 194 -11.68 -10.86 -10.09
CA ALA A 194 -11.79 -9.85 -11.12
C ALA A 194 -12.86 -10.20 -12.16
N PHE A 195 -12.79 -11.39 -12.73
CA PHE A 195 -13.77 -11.85 -13.72
C PHE A 195 -15.14 -12.12 -13.10
N GLY A 196 -15.20 -12.64 -11.88
CA GLY A 196 -16.45 -12.80 -11.15
C GLY A 196 -17.16 -11.45 -10.96
N GLY A 197 -16.40 -10.38 -10.65
CA GLY A 197 -16.93 -9.03 -10.55
C GLY A 197 -17.42 -8.48 -11.90
N LEU A 198 -16.63 -8.64 -12.96
CA LEU A 198 -17.03 -8.20 -14.30
C LEU A 198 -18.26 -8.95 -14.84
N LEU A 199 -18.38 -10.25 -14.57
CA LEU A 199 -19.55 -11.03 -14.95
C LEU A 199 -20.79 -10.65 -14.12
N HIS A 200 -20.62 -10.31 -12.85
CA HIS A 200 -21.74 -9.99 -11.95
C HIS A 200 -22.27 -8.57 -12.11
N PHE A 201 -21.36 -7.59 -12.15
CA PHE A 201 -21.73 -6.16 -12.22
C PHE A 201 -21.76 -5.62 -13.66
N GLY A 202 -21.09 -6.27 -14.59
CA GLY A 202 -20.87 -5.78 -15.95
C GLY A 202 -19.66 -4.84 -16.07
N PRO A 203 -19.08 -4.71 -17.26
CA PRO A 203 -17.97 -3.82 -17.53
C PRO A 203 -18.34 -2.36 -17.25
N GLY A 204 -17.50 -1.66 -16.46
CA GLY A 204 -17.64 -0.23 -16.15
C GLY A 204 -18.77 0.15 -15.18
N SER A 205 -19.57 -0.80 -14.68
CA SER A 205 -20.72 -0.53 -13.78
C SER A 205 -20.33 -0.42 -12.31
N ALA A 206 -19.19 -0.99 -11.91
CA ALA A 206 -18.70 -0.94 -10.54
C ALA A 206 -17.16 -0.77 -10.51
N ASN A 207 -16.65 -0.22 -9.41
CA ASN A 207 -15.22 -0.08 -9.21
C ASN A 207 -14.57 -1.45 -9.02
N ALA A 208 -13.74 -1.86 -9.97
CA ALA A 208 -13.05 -3.16 -9.96
C ALA A 208 -12.12 -3.31 -8.73
N ASP A 209 -11.52 -2.21 -8.26
CA ASP A 209 -10.66 -2.23 -7.07
C ASP A 209 -11.43 -2.65 -5.79
N ALA A 210 -12.76 -2.58 -5.82
CA ALA A 210 -13.61 -2.88 -4.69
C ALA A 210 -14.29 -4.28 -4.76
N PHE A 211 -14.07 -5.07 -5.79
CA PHE A 211 -14.75 -6.36 -5.99
C PHE A 211 -14.58 -7.34 -4.83
N VAL A 212 -13.44 -7.28 -4.14
CA VAL A 212 -13.16 -8.13 -2.97
C VAL A 212 -14.20 -7.92 -1.85
N ILE A 213 -14.75 -6.70 -1.72
CA ILE A 213 -15.75 -6.35 -0.72
C ILE A 213 -17.17 -6.37 -1.34
N SER A 214 -17.31 -5.80 -2.53
CA SER A 214 -18.64 -5.61 -3.16
C SER A 214 -19.29 -6.91 -3.60
N LEU A 215 -18.51 -7.94 -4.03
CA LEU A 215 -19.08 -9.25 -4.40
C LEU A 215 -19.73 -9.97 -3.22
N PRO A 216 -19.07 -10.16 -2.08
CA PRO A 216 -19.71 -10.72 -0.90
C PRO A 216 -20.92 -9.91 -0.42
N LEU A 217 -20.85 -8.57 -0.46
CA LEU A 217 -21.99 -7.70 -0.09
C LEU A 217 -23.20 -7.92 -1.01
N ALA A 218 -22.97 -7.96 -2.33
CA ALA A 218 -24.04 -8.17 -3.30
C ALA A 218 -24.74 -9.53 -3.15
N GLN A 219 -24.04 -10.53 -2.62
CA GLN A 219 -24.56 -11.86 -2.33
C GLN A 219 -25.09 -12.01 -0.89
N GLY A 220 -25.14 -10.93 -0.10
CA GLY A 220 -25.60 -10.97 1.30
C GLY A 220 -24.63 -11.62 2.28
N ALA A 221 -23.40 -11.94 1.87
CA ALA A 221 -22.37 -12.54 2.72
C ALA A 221 -21.63 -11.47 3.54
N GLN A 222 -22.37 -10.78 4.45
CA GLN A 222 -21.90 -9.61 5.20
C GLN A 222 -20.66 -9.91 6.05
N LEU A 223 -20.59 -11.08 6.70
CA LEU A 223 -19.43 -11.47 7.52
C LEU A 223 -18.16 -11.64 6.67
N LEU A 224 -18.29 -12.18 5.45
CA LEU A 224 -17.17 -12.32 4.53
C LEU A 224 -16.72 -10.96 4.00
N ALA A 225 -17.65 -10.06 3.69
CA ALA A 225 -17.34 -8.69 3.31
C ALA A 225 -16.62 -7.93 4.45
N LEU A 226 -17.07 -8.11 5.69
CA LEU A 226 -16.40 -7.54 6.87
C LEU A 226 -15.00 -8.11 7.06
N ALA A 227 -14.80 -9.43 6.89
CA ALA A 227 -13.48 -10.05 6.96
C ALA A 227 -12.54 -9.52 5.85
N ALA A 228 -13.05 -9.35 4.64
CA ALA A 228 -12.32 -8.74 3.52
C ALA A 228 -11.93 -7.29 3.82
N PHE A 229 -12.84 -6.50 4.36
CA PHE A 229 -12.57 -5.12 4.77
C PHE A 229 -11.51 -5.05 5.88
N ILE A 230 -11.61 -5.87 6.93
CA ILE A 230 -10.61 -5.93 8.01
C ILE A 230 -9.25 -6.34 7.47
N GLY A 231 -9.18 -7.34 6.57
CA GLY A 231 -7.94 -7.75 5.91
C GLY A 231 -7.32 -6.63 5.08
N GLY A 232 -8.13 -5.90 4.30
CA GLY A 232 -7.68 -4.75 3.52
C GLY A 232 -7.25 -3.57 4.38
N LEU A 233 -8.03 -3.24 5.43
CA LEU A 233 -7.70 -2.18 6.39
C LEU A 233 -6.39 -2.48 7.10
N SER A 234 -6.22 -3.70 7.61
CA SER A 234 -4.99 -4.16 8.25
C SER A 234 -3.78 -3.99 7.30
N ALA A 235 -3.90 -4.46 6.05
CA ALA A 235 -2.86 -4.32 5.05
C ALA A 235 -2.47 -2.87 4.78
N ALA A 236 -3.45 -1.99 4.60
CA ALA A 236 -3.21 -0.58 4.32
C ALA A 236 -2.56 0.13 5.52
N THR A 237 -3.01 -0.14 6.74
CA THR A 237 -2.48 0.49 7.95
C THR A 237 -1.04 0.09 8.23
N GLY A 238 -0.71 -1.20 8.15
CA GLY A 238 0.65 -1.67 8.35
C GLY A 238 1.63 -1.11 7.31
N MET A 239 1.19 -1.04 6.05
CA MET A 239 2.00 -0.44 4.99
C MET A 239 2.28 1.06 5.24
N ILE A 240 1.29 1.84 5.66
CA ILE A 240 1.47 3.26 5.99
C ILE A 240 2.43 3.42 7.17
N ILE A 241 2.29 2.63 8.22
CA ILE A 241 3.10 2.73 9.43
C ILE A 241 4.58 2.49 9.11
N VAL A 242 4.90 1.39 8.43
CA VAL A 242 6.29 1.05 8.07
C VAL A 242 6.90 2.10 7.16
N GLU A 243 6.14 2.54 6.16
CA GLU A 243 6.58 3.55 5.21
C GLU A 243 6.87 4.89 5.90
N ALA A 244 5.96 5.34 6.76
CA ALA A 244 6.11 6.58 7.50
C ALA A 244 7.31 6.54 8.47
N ILE A 245 7.58 5.39 9.12
CA ILE A 245 8.77 5.21 9.96
C ILE A 245 10.05 5.30 9.12
N ALA A 246 10.12 4.56 8.01
CA ALA A 246 11.30 4.55 7.15
C ALA A 246 11.59 5.96 6.60
N VAL A 247 10.59 6.59 5.98
CA VAL A 247 10.74 7.91 5.37
C VAL A 247 11.02 9.00 6.40
N SER A 248 10.37 8.98 7.58
CA SER A 248 10.64 9.96 8.63
C SER A 248 12.08 9.87 9.16
N THR A 249 12.65 8.67 9.20
CA THR A 249 14.05 8.45 9.56
C THR A 249 14.99 9.05 8.51
N MET A 250 14.73 8.80 7.22
CA MET A 250 15.49 9.39 6.12
C MET A 250 15.40 10.93 6.13
N VAL A 251 14.20 11.49 6.26
CA VAL A 251 13.99 12.94 6.33
C VAL A 251 14.75 13.56 7.51
N CYS A 252 14.68 12.92 8.68
CA CYS A 252 15.40 13.38 9.86
C CYS A 252 16.92 13.39 9.64
N ASN A 253 17.48 12.27 9.17
CA ASN A 253 18.92 12.08 9.11
C ASN A 253 19.58 12.80 7.92
N ASP A 254 18.93 12.79 6.75
CA ASP A 254 19.53 13.20 5.48
C ASP A 254 19.13 14.62 5.04
N LEU A 255 17.98 15.12 5.47
CA LEU A 255 17.51 16.47 5.13
C LEU A 255 17.60 17.42 6.30
N VAL A 256 16.97 17.09 7.44
CA VAL A 256 16.79 18.06 8.51
C VAL A 256 18.05 18.21 9.36
N MET A 257 18.68 17.11 9.78
CA MET A 257 19.87 17.17 10.63
C MET A 257 21.07 17.88 9.99
N PRO A 258 21.43 17.63 8.71
CA PRO A 258 22.50 18.37 8.07
C PRO A 258 22.26 19.87 8.00
N VAL A 259 20.98 20.28 7.83
CA VAL A 259 20.59 21.70 7.81
C VAL A 259 20.66 22.30 9.22
N LEU A 260 20.10 21.60 10.22
CA LEU A 260 20.13 22.07 11.62
C LEU A 260 21.54 22.23 12.16
N LEU A 261 22.45 21.30 11.82
CA LEU A 261 23.85 21.38 12.26
C LEU A 261 24.62 22.53 11.60
N ARG A 262 24.23 22.95 10.38
CA ARG A 262 24.83 24.11 9.69
C ARG A 262 24.31 25.47 10.22
N ILE A 263 23.10 25.46 10.77
CA ILE A 263 22.53 26.69 11.36
C ILE A 263 23.10 26.89 12.77
N GLY A 264 24.27 27.54 12.86
CA GLY A 264 25.00 27.76 14.13
C GLY A 264 24.22 28.55 15.21
N ARG A 265 23.11 29.23 14.86
CA ARG A 265 22.24 29.95 15.81
C ARG A 265 21.54 29.08 16.85
N LEU A 266 21.34 27.76 16.55
CA LEU A 266 20.62 26.85 17.44
C LEU A 266 21.49 26.26 18.56
N HIS A 267 22.82 26.55 18.59
CA HIS A 267 23.78 26.05 19.60
C HIS A 267 23.63 24.53 19.87
N LEU A 268 23.23 23.77 18.89
CA LEU A 268 22.99 22.33 19.03
C LEU A 268 24.26 21.53 19.34
N GLY A 269 25.42 22.02 18.90
CA GLY A 269 26.72 21.42 19.22
C GLY A 269 27.14 21.54 20.71
N GLY A 270 26.47 22.38 21.50
CA GLY A 270 26.69 22.50 22.94
C GLY A 270 25.65 21.77 23.80
N ARG A 271 24.60 21.20 23.21
CA ARG A 271 23.59 20.40 23.93
C ARG A 271 24.03 18.95 23.95
N GLY A 272 24.25 18.41 25.13
CA GLY A 272 24.63 17.01 25.33
C GLY A 272 23.54 16.00 24.95
N ASP A 273 22.28 16.44 24.75
CA ASP A 273 21.17 15.58 24.39
C ASP A 273 20.30 16.24 23.29
N LEU A 274 20.31 15.62 22.10
CA LEU A 274 19.51 16.00 20.94
C LEU A 274 18.26 15.14 20.77
N THR A 275 18.01 14.20 21.67
CA THR A 275 16.94 13.19 21.57
C THR A 275 15.58 13.85 21.34
N GLY A 276 15.25 14.90 22.10
CA GLY A 276 13.97 15.59 21.97
C GLY A 276 13.80 16.29 20.61
N VAL A 277 14.88 16.84 20.05
CA VAL A 277 14.85 17.49 18.73
C VAL A 277 14.65 16.45 17.64
N LEU A 278 15.39 15.35 17.68
CA LEU A 278 15.28 14.25 16.70
C LEU A 278 13.88 13.62 16.72
N LEU A 279 13.32 13.37 17.91
CA LEU A 279 11.95 12.87 18.06
C LEU A 279 10.93 13.85 17.49
N GLY A 280 11.10 15.15 17.77
CA GLY A 280 10.23 16.20 17.22
C GLY A 280 10.26 16.23 15.69
N VAL A 281 11.46 16.13 15.09
CA VAL A 281 11.65 16.10 13.64
C VAL A 281 11.00 14.84 13.03
N ARG A 282 11.24 13.66 13.59
CA ARG A 282 10.63 12.42 13.11
C ARG A 282 9.09 12.46 13.16
N ARG A 283 8.53 12.93 14.29
CA ARG A 283 7.08 13.10 14.45
C ARG A 283 6.50 14.09 13.45
N GLY A 284 7.18 15.22 13.26
CA GLY A 284 6.81 16.21 12.25
C GLY A 284 6.86 15.66 10.83
N ALA A 285 7.88 14.86 10.51
CA ALA A 285 8.01 14.20 9.21
C ALA A 285 6.90 13.16 8.98
N ILE A 286 6.55 12.34 9.98
CA ILE A 286 5.42 11.38 9.90
C ILE A 286 4.12 12.13 9.58
N LEU A 287 3.81 13.18 10.36
CA LEU A 287 2.60 13.96 10.14
C LEU A 287 2.62 14.61 8.75
N GLY A 288 3.75 15.21 8.36
CA GLY A 288 3.91 15.86 7.06
C GLY A 288 3.69 14.91 5.88
N VAL A 289 4.31 13.72 5.92
CA VAL A 289 4.18 12.73 4.84
C VAL A 289 2.75 12.20 4.73
N LEU A 290 2.06 11.96 5.85
CA LEU A 290 0.66 11.51 5.84
C LEU A 290 -0.29 12.60 5.35
N LEU A 291 -0.07 13.86 5.73
CA LEU A 291 -0.85 14.98 5.22
C LEU A 291 -0.60 15.22 3.72
N LEU A 292 0.63 15.05 3.24
CA LEU A 292 0.93 15.10 1.81
C LEU A 292 0.22 13.96 1.05
N GLY A 293 0.22 12.75 1.61
CA GLY A 293 -0.54 11.62 1.06
C GLY A 293 -2.03 11.90 1.00
N TYR A 294 -2.60 12.48 2.06
CA TYR A 294 -4.00 12.90 2.07
C TYR A 294 -4.28 14.02 1.05
N ALA A 295 -3.43 15.03 0.96
CA ALA A 295 -3.57 16.10 -0.02
C ALA A 295 -3.51 15.56 -1.46
N TYR A 296 -2.60 14.64 -1.74
CA TYR A 296 -2.54 13.97 -3.04
C TYR A 296 -3.81 13.15 -3.31
N PHE A 297 -4.30 12.39 -2.33
CA PHE A 297 -5.57 11.66 -2.43
C PHE A 297 -6.73 12.61 -2.76
N HIS A 298 -6.84 13.73 -2.05
CA HIS A 298 -7.92 14.70 -2.24
C HIS A 298 -7.85 15.39 -3.61
N LEU A 299 -6.65 15.66 -4.14
CA LEU A 299 -6.45 16.34 -5.42
C LEU A 299 -6.53 15.40 -6.63
N ALA A 300 -6.08 14.16 -6.50
CA ALA A 300 -5.89 13.24 -7.63
C ALA A 300 -6.63 11.90 -7.46
N GLY A 301 -7.23 11.65 -6.29
CA GLY A 301 -7.65 10.32 -5.86
C GLY A 301 -8.73 9.62 -6.69
N GLU A 302 -9.60 10.35 -7.38
CA GLU A 302 -10.65 9.75 -8.21
C GLU A 302 -10.22 9.56 -9.67
N ALA A 303 -9.20 10.30 -10.13
CA ALA A 303 -8.78 10.29 -11.52
C ALA A 303 -8.04 9.01 -11.96
N TYR A 304 -7.46 8.26 -11.03
CA TYR A 304 -6.62 7.11 -11.33
C TYR A 304 -7.04 5.86 -10.56
N ALA A 305 -6.95 4.70 -11.23
CA ALA A 305 -7.08 3.39 -10.58
C ALA A 305 -5.97 3.18 -9.54
N LEU A 306 -6.24 2.37 -8.50
CA LEU A 306 -5.28 2.09 -7.42
C LEU A 306 -3.94 1.59 -7.95
N VAL A 307 -3.96 0.69 -8.95
CA VAL A 307 -2.75 0.14 -9.58
C VAL A 307 -1.90 1.23 -10.22
N SER A 308 -2.51 2.16 -10.94
CA SER A 308 -1.78 3.26 -11.62
C SER A 308 -1.07 4.17 -10.62
N ILE A 309 -1.71 4.47 -9.50
CA ILE A 309 -1.09 5.26 -8.41
C ILE A 309 0.12 4.52 -7.82
N GLY A 310 -0.01 3.21 -7.59
CA GLY A 310 1.10 2.37 -7.10
C GLY A 310 2.28 2.32 -8.05
N LEU A 311 2.02 2.23 -9.36
CA LEU A 311 3.06 2.20 -10.39
C LEU A 311 3.85 3.51 -10.49
N ILE A 312 3.24 4.67 -10.19
CA ILE A 312 3.94 5.96 -10.12
C ILE A 312 5.03 5.90 -9.04
N SER A 313 4.71 5.39 -7.85
CA SER A 313 5.68 5.23 -6.76
C SER A 313 6.79 4.25 -7.11
N PHE A 314 6.46 3.14 -7.78
CA PHE A 314 7.46 2.17 -8.24
C PHE A 314 8.40 2.79 -9.28
N ALA A 315 7.86 3.56 -10.22
CA ALA A 315 8.68 4.26 -11.21
C ALA A 315 9.64 5.28 -10.57
N ALA A 316 9.20 5.99 -9.54
CA ALA A 316 10.04 6.94 -8.82
C ALA A 316 11.22 6.24 -8.13
N VAL A 317 10.98 5.15 -7.36
CA VAL A 317 12.06 4.46 -6.63
C VAL A 317 12.95 3.61 -7.54
N ALA A 318 12.45 3.12 -8.68
CA ALA A 318 13.25 2.38 -9.65
C ALA A 318 14.35 3.23 -10.30
N GLN A 319 14.27 4.57 -10.21
CA GLN A 319 15.33 5.47 -10.65
C GLN A 319 16.63 5.30 -9.85
N PHE A 320 16.56 4.66 -8.68
CA PHE A 320 17.77 4.37 -7.88
C PHE A 320 18.53 3.13 -8.37
N ALA A 321 17.95 2.30 -9.23
CA ALA A 321 18.56 1.05 -9.68
C ALA A 321 19.93 1.21 -10.40
N PRO A 322 20.19 2.29 -11.16
CA PRO A 322 21.50 2.50 -11.80
C PRO A 322 22.58 3.06 -10.85
N ALA A 323 22.24 3.53 -9.65
CA ALA A 323 23.17 4.16 -8.70
C ALA A 323 23.73 3.15 -7.71
#